data_e85049b698ab2aa2aaaf1f58824eba97
#
_entry.id   e85049b698ab2aa2aaaf1f58824eba97
#
_cell.length_a   1.000
_cell.length_b   1.000
_cell.length_c   1.000
_cell.angle_alpha   90.00
_cell.angle_beta   90.00
_cell.angle_gamma   90.00
#
_symmetry.space_group_name_H-M   'P 1'
#
loop_
_entity.id
_entity.type
_entity.pdbx_description
1 polymer ?
#
loop_
_entity_poly.entity_id
_entity_poly.type
_entity_poly.pdbx_seq_one_letter_code
_entity_poly.pdbx_strand_id
1 'polypeptide(L)'
;KLKFSIACNRSWKNAKTDEWEEDTSYFNVIAWRKLADDTADVLEKGVGVIVTGRMEQRVWEKDDGTKQNIVEVVAENIAIQTRSISDFTRKRAGDNAEGGSKRATATSPRKQVEEELVKDPF
;
A
#
# COMPACT_ATOMS: atom_id res chain seq x y z
N LYS A 1 1.58 11.26 -11.54
CA LYS A 1 0.45 10.35 -11.37
C LYS A 1 0.93 8.90 -11.40
N LEU A 2 0.55 8.13 -10.41
CA LEU A 2 0.81 6.69 -10.34
C LEU A 2 -0.52 5.96 -10.33
N LYS A 3 -0.63 4.93 -11.15
CA LYS A 3 -1.83 4.10 -11.20
C LYS A 3 -1.42 2.63 -11.04
N PHE A 4 -2.11 1.93 -10.16
CA PHE A 4 -1.85 0.51 -9.95
C PHE A 4 -3.12 -0.18 -9.44
N SER A 5 -3.10 -1.49 -9.45
CA SER A 5 -4.23 -2.29 -8.96
C SER A 5 -3.82 -3.05 -7.71
N ILE A 6 -4.74 -3.14 -6.78
CA ILE A 6 -4.55 -3.96 -5.59
C ILE A 6 -5.56 -5.10 -5.61
N ALA A 7 -5.13 -6.24 -5.10
CA ALA A 7 -5.96 -7.41 -4.93
C ALA A 7 -6.32 -7.57 -3.46
N CYS A 8 -7.60 -7.54 -3.16
CA CYS A 8 -8.10 -7.76 -1.81
C CYS A 8 -8.68 -9.16 -1.72
N ASN A 9 -8.02 -10.01 -0.97
CA ASN A 9 -8.41 -11.40 -0.80
C ASN A 9 -9.29 -11.54 0.43
N ARG A 10 -10.37 -12.28 0.27
CA ARG A 10 -11.23 -12.65 1.39
C ARG A 10 -11.32 -14.16 1.44
N SER A 11 -11.28 -14.69 2.63
CA SER A 11 -11.57 -16.10 2.84
C SER A 11 -12.58 -16.24 3.96
N TRP A 12 -13.49 -17.19 3.80
CA TRP A 12 -14.49 -17.47 4.81
C TRP A 12 -14.82 -18.97 4.78
N LYS A 13 -15.38 -19.44 5.87
CA LYS A 13 -15.79 -20.82 5.98
C LYS A 13 -17.26 -20.95 5.62
N ASN A 14 -17.57 -21.80 4.66
CA ASN A 14 -18.94 -22.06 4.28
C ASN A 14 -19.62 -22.92 5.34
N ALA A 15 -20.68 -22.39 5.96
CA ALA A 15 -21.37 -23.08 7.05
C ALA A 15 -22.08 -24.34 6.58
N LYS A 16 -22.43 -24.44 5.31
CA LYS A 16 -23.15 -25.61 4.76
C LYS A 16 -22.22 -26.75 4.39
N THR A 17 -21.04 -26.43 3.82
CA THR A 17 -20.11 -27.45 3.33
C THR A 17 -18.91 -27.64 4.25
N ASP A 18 -18.72 -26.75 5.22
CA ASP A 18 -17.59 -26.71 6.14
C ASP A 18 -16.25 -26.53 5.44
N GLU A 19 -16.28 -26.07 4.21
CA GLU A 19 -15.09 -25.80 3.41
C GLU A 19 -14.73 -24.31 3.41
N TRP A 20 -13.45 -24.03 3.27
CA TRP A 20 -12.96 -22.66 3.11
C TRP A 20 -13.14 -22.19 1.67
N GLU A 21 -13.71 -21.01 1.53
CA GLU A 21 -13.86 -20.37 0.24
C GLU A 21 -13.05 -19.10 0.19
N GLU A 22 -12.55 -18.77 -0.99
CA GLU A 22 -11.77 -17.57 -1.22
C GLU A 22 -12.36 -16.75 -2.35
N ASP A 23 -12.24 -15.46 -2.23
CA ASP A 23 -12.66 -14.53 -3.26
C ASP A 23 -11.66 -13.37 -3.30
N THR A 24 -11.41 -12.88 -4.50
CA THR A 24 -10.47 -11.78 -4.71
C THR A 24 -11.17 -10.65 -5.44
N SER A 25 -11.09 -9.46 -4.88
CA SER A 25 -11.58 -8.25 -5.52
C SER A 25 -10.39 -7.38 -5.91
N TYR A 26 -10.47 -6.78 -7.09
CA TYR A 26 -9.42 -5.91 -7.61
C TYR A 26 -9.89 -4.47 -7.62
N PHE A 27 -9.05 -3.58 -7.13
CA PHE A 27 -9.34 -2.15 -7.09
C PHE A 27 -8.25 -1.37 -7.78
N ASN A 28 -8.63 -0.39 -8.57
CA ASN A 28 -7.70 0.53 -9.19
C ASN A 28 -7.42 1.67 -8.22
N VAL A 29 -6.15 1.95 -8.02
CA VAL A 29 -5.69 3.00 -7.11
C VAL A 29 -4.92 4.03 -7.91
N ILE A 30 -5.20 5.29 -7.62
CA ILE A 30 -4.49 6.42 -8.22
C ILE A 30 -3.85 7.23 -7.12
N ALA A 31 -2.57 7.53 -7.28
CA ALA A 31 -1.84 8.42 -6.41
C ALA A 31 -1.34 9.60 -7.20
N TRP A 32 -1.31 10.78 -6.57
CA TRP A 32 -0.92 12.02 -7.21
C TRP A 32 0.26 12.67 -6.49
N ARG A 33 1.04 13.44 -7.24
CA ARG A 33 2.08 14.32 -6.71
C ARG A 33 3.14 13.56 -5.92
N LYS A 34 3.46 14.07 -4.73
CA LYS A 34 4.51 13.50 -3.90
C LYS A 34 4.21 12.07 -3.45
N LEU A 35 2.98 11.77 -3.14
CA LEU A 35 2.59 10.41 -2.80
C LEU A 35 2.86 9.44 -3.94
N ALA A 36 2.61 9.86 -5.17
CA ALA A 36 2.91 9.06 -6.35
C ALA A 36 4.41 8.78 -6.48
N ASP A 37 5.22 9.81 -6.29
CA ASP A 37 6.67 9.70 -6.41
C ASP A 37 7.24 8.80 -5.32
N ASP A 38 6.82 9.00 -4.08
CA ASP A 38 7.30 8.20 -2.95
C ASP A 38 6.87 6.73 -3.08
N THR A 39 5.67 6.50 -3.55
CA THR A 39 5.14 5.15 -3.72
C THR A 39 5.82 4.40 -4.87
N ALA A 40 6.10 5.09 -5.96
CA ALA A 40 6.73 4.49 -7.12
C ALA A 40 8.10 3.91 -6.79
N ASP A 41 8.81 4.52 -5.84
CA ASP A 41 10.13 4.07 -5.44
C ASP A 41 10.13 2.74 -4.68
N VAL A 42 9.03 2.42 -4.02
CA VAL A 42 8.97 1.25 -3.13
C VAL A 42 7.94 0.20 -3.56
N LEU A 43 7.07 0.53 -4.48
CA LEU A 43 6.00 -0.36 -4.89
C LEU A 43 6.52 -1.42 -5.83
N GLU A 44 6.28 -2.68 -5.48
CA GLU A 44 6.62 -3.84 -6.30
C GLU A 44 5.45 -4.79 -6.35
N LYS A 45 5.40 -5.59 -7.41
CA LYS A 45 4.37 -6.62 -7.54
C LYS A 45 4.49 -7.62 -6.40
N GLY A 46 3.38 -7.88 -5.74
CA GLY A 46 3.33 -8.82 -4.62
C GLY A 46 3.52 -8.20 -3.25
N VAL A 47 3.86 -6.91 -3.20
CA VAL A 47 4.02 -6.20 -1.93
C VAL A 47 2.65 -5.97 -1.30
N GLY A 48 2.52 -6.26 0.00
CA GLY A 48 1.30 -5.96 0.75
C GLY A 48 1.22 -4.49 1.08
N VAL A 49 0.08 -3.87 0.78
CA VAL A 49 -0.12 -2.44 1.01
C VAL A 49 -1.44 -2.19 1.73
N ILE A 50 -1.48 -1.08 2.43
CA ILE A 50 -2.70 -0.52 3.00
C ILE A 50 -2.90 0.84 2.34
N VAL A 51 -4.05 1.03 1.72
CA VAL A 51 -4.38 2.27 1.03
C VAL A 51 -5.58 2.90 1.71
N THR A 52 -5.46 4.16 2.07
CA THR A 52 -6.59 4.96 2.53
C THR A 52 -6.82 6.09 1.55
N GLY A 53 -8.08 6.41 1.33
CA GLY A 53 -8.42 7.45 0.39
C GLY A 53 -9.91 7.50 0.15
N ARG A 54 -10.30 8.16 -0.93
CA ARG A 54 -11.70 8.27 -1.31
C ARG A 54 -11.96 7.55 -2.63
N MET A 55 -13.16 7.07 -2.78
CA MET A 55 -13.58 6.46 -4.05
C MET A 55 -14.14 7.54 -4.96
N GLU A 56 -13.73 7.48 -6.22
CA GLU A 56 -14.26 8.35 -7.25
C GLU A 56 -14.77 7.53 -8.40
N GLN A 57 -15.93 7.92 -8.90
CA GLN A 57 -16.52 7.29 -10.06
C GLN A 57 -16.38 8.21 -11.26
N ARG A 58 -15.88 7.66 -12.36
CA ARG A 58 -15.80 8.39 -13.61
C ARG A 58 -16.68 7.71 -14.65
N VAL A 59 -17.31 8.52 -15.46
CA VAL A 59 -18.04 8.04 -16.63
C VAL A 59 -17.15 8.24 -17.85
N TRP A 60 -16.91 7.15 -18.57
CA TRP A 60 -16.12 7.17 -19.77
C TRP A 60 -16.98 6.77 -20.94
N GLU A 61 -16.96 7.60 -22.00
CA GLU A 61 -17.72 7.33 -23.21
C GLU A 61 -16.79 6.77 -24.26
N LYS A 62 -17.14 5.60 -24.76
CA LYS A 62 -16.39 4.96 -25.84
C LYS A 62 -16.79 5.57 -27.19
N ASP A 63 -15.97 5.31 -28.22
CA ASP A 63 -16.20 5.82 -29.55
C ASP A 63 -17.53 5.37 -30.15
N ASP A 64 -18.05 4.25 -29.70
CA ASP A 64 -19.34 3.70 -30.15
C ASP A 64 -20.55 4.33 -29.42
N GLY A 65 -20.32 5.32 -28.56
CA GLY A 65 -21.37 5.96 -27.79
C GLY A 65 -21.73 5.26 -26.49
N THR A 66 -21.10 4.13 -26.19
CA THR A 66 -21.36 3.37 -24.96
C THR A 66 -20.67 4.08 -23.79
N LYS A 67 -21.40 4.25 -22.69
CA LYS A 67 -20.84 4.82 -21.46
C LYS A 67 -20.41 3.71 -20.52
N GLN A 68 -19.24 3.87 -19.94
CA GLN A 68 -18.71 2.93 -18.96
C GLN A 68 -18.39 3.66 -17.68
N ASN A 69 -18.84 3.13 -16.56
CA ASN A 69 -18.54 3.66 -15.25
C ASN A 69 -17.30 2.98 -14.70
N ILE A 70 -16.35 3.79 -14.24
CA ILE A 70 -15.11 3.32 -13.64
C ILE A 70 -15.04 3.87 -12.23
N VAL A 71 -14.83 2.98 -11.26
CA VAL A 71 -14.63 3.36 -9.87
C VAL A 71 -13.15 3.20 -9.55
N GLU A 72 -12.56 4.26 -9.02
CA GLU A 72 -11.15 4.29 -8.66
C GLU A 72 -10.99 4.82 -7.25
N VAL A 73 -9.94 4.36 -6.57
CA VAL A 73 -9.57 4.88 -5.25
C VAL A 73 -8.48 5.92 -5.44
N VAL A 74 -8.77 7.15 -5.04
CA VAL A 74 -7.75 8.21 -5.02
C VAL A 74 -7.09 8.16 -3.66
N ALA A 75 -5.85 7.73 -3.64
CA ALA A 75 -5.13 7.48 -2.39
C ALA A 75 -4.77 8.78 -1.68
N GLU A 76 -4.97 8.80 -0.38
CA GLU A 76 -4.49 9.84 0.51
C GLU A 76 -3.25 9.37 1.25
N ASN A 77 -3.20 8.08 1.59
CA ASN A 77 -2.04 7.45 2.20
C ASN A 77 -1.87 6.04 1.67
N ILE A 78 -0.61 5.65 1.53
CA ILE A 78 -0.25 4.29 1.14
C ILE A 78 0.82 3.82 2.11
N ALA A 79 0.60 2.68 2.73
CA ALA A 79 1.54 2.08 3.66
C ALA A 79 1.91 0.68 3.19
N ILE A 80 3.15 0.31 3.44
CA ILE A 80 3.63 -1.05 3.18
C ILE A 80 3.36 -1.88 4.43
N GLN A 81 2.75 -3.04 4.25
CA GLN A 81 2.54 -3.95 5.38
C GLN A 81 3.89 -4.45 5.88
N THR A 82 4.04 -4.47 7.21
CA THR A 82 5.33 -4.81 7.82
C THR A 82 5.80 -6.21 7.47
N ARG A 83 4.89 -7.15 7.30
CA ARG A 83 5.24 -8.52 6.89
C ARG A 83 5.84 -8.62 5.49
N SER A 84 5.70 -7.55 4.69
CA SER A 84 6.30 -7.48 3.36
C SER A 84 7.68 -6.86 3.38
N ILE A 85 8.14 -6.40 4.54
CA ILE A 85 9.39 -5.65 4.69
C ILE A 85 10.40 -6.48 5.46
N SER A 86 11.56 -6.73 4.88
CA SER A 86 12.67 -7.37 5.60
C SER A 86 13.58 -6.34 6.26
N ASP A 87 13.67 -5.14 5.68
CA ASP A 87 14.48 -4.05 6.19
C ASP A 87 13.94 -2.72 5.70
N PHE A 88 14.18 -1.67 6.47
CA PHE A 88 13.80 -0.33 6.05
C PHE A 88 14.72 0.71 6.66
N THR A 89 14.76 1.88 6.02
CA THR A 89 15.48 3.05 6.52
C THR A 89 14.50 4.19 6.66
N ARG A 90 14.43 4.73 7.86
CA ARG A 90 13.53 5.83 8.15
C ARG A 90 14.02 7.13 7.53
N LYS A 91 13.14 7.82 6.83
CA LYS A 91 13.38 9.15 6.33
C LYS A 91 13.14 10.14 7.45
N ARG A 92 14.11 11.01 7.71
CA ARG A 92 13.99 12.00 8.76
C ARG A 92 13.40 13.30 8.22
N ALA A 93 12.78 14.08 9.10
CA ALA A 93 12.28 15.40 8.74
C ALA A 93 13.44 16.25 8.21
N GLY A 94 13.22 16.87 7.06
CA GLY A 94 14.25 17.65 6.40
C GLY A 94 15.19 16.88 5.49
N ASP A 95 15.19 15.55 5.56
CA ASP A 95 15.96 14.73 4.64
C ASP A 95 15.29 14.74 3.27
N ASN A 96 16.12 14.87 2.26
CA ASN A 96 15.69 14.69 0.89
C ASN A 96 16.45 13.51 0.29
N ALA A 97 16.33 13.29 -1.00
CA ALA A 97 16.97 12.16 -1.65
C ALA A 97 18.48 12.11 -1.45
N GLU A 98 19.12 13.24 -1.19
CA GLU A 98 20.54 13.34 -0.99
C GLU A 98 21.00 13.04 0.44
N GLY A 99 20.07 12.96 1.38
CA GLY A 99 20.35 12.70 2.78
C GLY A 99 20.68 11.25 3.08
N GLY A 100 20.83 10.41 2.06
CA GLY A 100 21.03 8.98 2.26
C GLY A 100 22.24 8.59 3.06
N SER A 101 23.29 9.39 3.05
CA SER A 101 24.50 9.11 3.82
C SER A 101 24.28 9.07 5.33
N LYS A 102 23.21 9.65 5.82
CA LYS A 102 22.89 9.68 7.24
C LYS A 102 22.12 8.47 7.74
N ARG A 103 21.81 7.55 6.85
CA ARG A 103 20.98 6.41 7.19
C ARG A 103 21.59 5.46 8.18
N ALA A 104 22.92 5.39 8.22
CA ALA A 104 23.61 4.55 9.19
C ALA A 104 23.21 4.87 10.63
N THR A 105 22.93 6.13 10.92
CA THR A 105 22.51 6.54 12.26
C THR A 105 21.07 6.16 12.59
N ALA A 106 20.26 5.93 11.60
CA ALA A 106 18.86 5.54 11.81
C ALA A 106 18.72 4.06 12.20
N THR A 107 19.71 3.24 11.90
CA THR A 107 19.66 1.81 12.19
C THR A 107 19.64 1.52 13.69
N SER A 108 20.41 2.26 14.46
CA SER A 108 20.53 2.04 15.88
C SER A 108 19.22 2.27 16.64
N PRO A 109 18.51 3.39 16.43
CA PRO A 109 17.20 3.56 17.05
C PRO A 109 16.22 2.48 16.68
N ARG A 110 16.28 2.00 15.46
CA ARG A 110 15.40 0.94 15.01
C ARG A 110 15.60 -0.34 15.81
N LYS A 111 16.85 -0.73 16.03
CA LYS A 111 17.17 -1.90 16.84
C LYS A 111 16.63 -1.78 18.26
N GLN A 112 16.75 -0.62 18.84
CA GLN A 112 16.24 -0.38 20.18
C GLN A 112 14.74 -0.56 20.26
N VAL A 113 14.02 -0.05 19.28
CA VAL A 113 12.56 -0.21 19.20
C VAL A 113 12.19 -1.68 19.07
N GLU A 114 12.90 -2.42 18.24
CA GLU A 114 12.66 -3.85 18.07
C GLU A 114 12.87 -4.63 19.36
N GLU A 115 13.93 -4.30 20.10
CA GLU A 115 14.19 -4.94 21.38
C GLU A 115 13.10 -4.65 22.39
N GLU A 116 12.62 -3.42 22.44
CA GLU A 116 11.54 -3.05 23.35
C GLU A 116 10.27 -3.80 23.02
N LEU A 117 9.96 -3.95 21.75
CA LEU A 117 8.77 -4.67 21.32
C LEU A 117 8.86 -6.17 21.66
N VAL A 118 10.04 -6.73 21.60
CA VAL A 118 10.26 -8.14 21.98
C VAL A 118 10.14 -8.32 23.48
N LYS A 119 10.63 -7.37 24.27
CA LYS A 119 10.57 -7.44 25.73
C LYS A 119 9.18 -7.24 26.30
N ASP A 120 8.34 -6.52 25.60
CA ASP A 120 6.98 -6.22 26.04
C ASP A 120 5.99 -6.88 25.07
N PRO A 121 5.67 -8.16 25.29
CA PRO A 121 4.80 -8.90 24.38
C PRO A 121 3.36 -8.41 24.38
N PHE A 122 2.97 -7.60 25.31
CA PHE A 122 1.64 -6.97 25.36
C PHE A 122 1.61 -5.81 26.28
#